data_30f229a51731ae10acbe76dbc4ad07bb
#
_entry.id   30f229a51731ae10acbe76dbc4ad07bb
#
_cell.length_a   1.000
_cell.length_b   1.000
_cell.length_c   1.000
_cell.angle_alpha   90.00
_cell.angle_beta   90.00
_cell.angle_gamma   90.00
#
_symmetry.space_group_name_H-M   'P 1'
#
loop_
_entity.id
_entity.type
_entity.pdbx_description
1 polymer ?
#
loop_
_entity_poly.entity_id
_entity_poly.type
_entity_poly.pdbx_seq_one_letter_code
_entity_poly.pdbx_strand_id
1 'polypeptide(L)'
;MLNKNLIGIITNYVGFYKGINFNIPFFEKHISSCEQLGVPNKINWSMLSENTNIPFTFFEKHLDKVDWFWLSGNPNIPVTFFEKYLDKVDWSYLSGNTNIPFTFFNKHLALQSKEMNIKVDWSMLSGNTNIPKHYNLIKLREILYNYKL
;
A
#
# COMPACT_ATOMS: atom_id res chain seq x y z
N MET A 1 -5.87 27.88 19.67
CA MET A 1 -4.50 27.61 19.17
C MET A 1 -4.04 26.29 19.75
N LEU A 2 -3.83 25.27 18.94
CA LEU A 2 -3.22 23.99 19.37
C LEU A 2 -1.75 24.26 19.70
N ASN A 3 -1.34 23.90 20.90
CA ASN A 3 0.00 24.11 21.42
C ASN A 3 1.02 23.36 20.53
N LYS A 4 2.11 24.02 20.10
CA LYS A 4 3.18 23.41 19.27
C LYS A 4 3.74 22.11 19.86
N ASN A 5 3.72 21.94 21.18
CA ASN A 5 4.11 20.71 21.87
C ASN A 5 3.14 19.53 21.63
N LEU A 6 1.84 19.81 21.47
CA LEU A 6 0.83 18.77 21.18
C LEU A 6 1.03 18.20 19.76
N ILE A 7 1.45 19.04 18.82
CA ILE A 7 1.77 18.65 17.44
C ILE A 7 2.93 17.65 17.41
N GLY A 8 4.00 17.90 18.18
CA GLY A 8 5.16 17.00 18.29
C GLY A 8 4.82 15.65 18.95
N ILE A 9 3.92 15.64 19.91
CA ILE A 9 3.45 14.43 20.59
C ILE A 9 2.64 13.57 19.63
N ILE A 10 1.76 14.16 18.83
CA ILE A 10 0.89 13.44 17.90
C ILE A 10 1.68 12.77 16.78
N THR A 11 2.73 13.42 16.25
CA THR A 11 3.57 12.85 15.18
C THR A 11 4.43 11.68 15.64
N ASN A 12 4.86 11.69 16.91
CA ASN A 12 5.54 10.55 17.53
C ASN A 12 4.57 9.42 17.93
N TYR A 13 3.31 9.75 18.17
CA TYR A 13 2.28 8.80 18.62
C TYR A 13 1.75 7.89 17.50
N VAL A 14 1.78 8.32 16.25
CA VAL A 14 1.30 7.51 15.11
C VAL A 14 2.13 6.24 14.89
N GLY A 15 3.41 6.26 15.29
CA GLY A 15 4.31 5.11 15.18
C GLY A 15 4.12 4.02 16.23
N PHE A 16 3.46 4.30 17.34
CA PHE A 16 3.40 3.37 18.49
C PHE A 16 2.13 2.49 18.53
N TYR A 17 1.12 2.75 17.72
CA TYR A 17 -0.19 2.11 17.91
C TYR A 17 -0.59 1.12 16.81
N LYS A 18 0.10 -0.03 16.76
CA LYS A 18 -0.55 -1.27 16.31
C LYS A 18 -1.61 -1.64 17.36
N GLY A 19 -2.88 -1.28 17.10
CA GLY A 19 -3.99 -1.76 17.96
C GLY A 19 -4.94 -0.73 18.57
N ILE A 20 -4.77 0.58 18.34
CA ILE A 20 -5.71 1.59 18.83
C ILE A 20 -6.63 2.06 17.71
N ASN A 21 -7.90 2.29 18.05
CA ASN A 21 -8.88 2.96 17.18
C ASN A 21 -8.31 4.28 16.67
N PHE A 22 -7.86 4.28 15.43
CA PHE A 22 -7.29 5.45 14.78
C PHE A 22 -8.38 6.51 14.62
N ASN A 23 -8.21 7.65 15.27
CA ASN A 23 -9.18 8.74 15.21
C ASN A 23 -9.02 9.52 13.90
N ILE A 24 -9.62 9.01 12.82
CA ILE A 24 -9.59 9.62 11.49
C ILE A 24 -9.99 11.10 11.51
N PRO A 25 -11.15 11.51 12.12
CA PRO A 25 -11.54 12.91 12.18
C PRO A 25 -10.48 13.83 12.79
N PHE A 26 -9.77 13.34 13.80
CA PHE A 26 -8.71 14.12 14.43
C PHE A 26 -7.53 14.34 13.48
N PHE A 27 -7.11 13.30 12.75
CA PHE A 27 -6.04 13.40 11.76
C PHE A 27 -6.43 14.28 10.58
N GLU A 28 -7.63 14.13 10.03
CA GLU A 28 -8.13 14.98 8.94
C GLU A 28 -8.16 16.45 9.36
N LYS A 29 -8.64 16.74 10.58
CA LYS A 29 -8.64 18.10 11.12
C LYS A 29 -7.22 18.64 11.28
N HIS A 30 -6.26 17.82 11.74
CA HIS A 30 -4.87 18.23 11.89
C HIS A 30 -4.24 18.55 10.53
N ILE A 31 -4.42 17.68 9.53
CA ILE A 31 -3.93 17.89 8.16
C ILE A 31 -4.47 19.21 7.62
N SER A 32 -5.79 19.39 7.65
CA SER A 32 -6.45 20.64 7.16
C SER A 32 -5.96 21.88 7.89
N SER A 33 -5.74 21.81 9.21
CA SER A 33 -5.23 22.95 9.97
C SER A 33 -3.79 23.30 9.58
N CYS A 34 -2.94 22.31 9.32
CA CYS A 34 -1.58 22.54 8.87
C CYS A 34 -1.55 23.17 7.46
N GLU A 35 -2.41 22.70 6.57
CA GLU A 35 -2.56 23.23 5.21
C GLU A 35 -3.02 24.70 5.23
N GLN A 36 -4.03 25.03 6.03
CA GLN A 36 -4.52 26.41 6.19
C GLN A 36 -3.48 27.35 6.75
N LEU A 37 -2.61 26.85 7.63
CA LEU A 37 -1.55 27.68 8.26
C LEU A 37 -0.26 27.72 7.43
N GLY A 38 -0.18 26.98 6.32
CA GLY A 38 1.03 26.85 5.50
C GLY A 38 2.21 26.22 6.25
N VAL A 39 1.94 25.39 7.27
CA VAL A 39 2.96 24.70 8.06
C VAL A 39 3.03 23.23 7.73
N PRO A 40 4.23 22.61 7.72
CA PRO A 40 4.34 21.19 7.43
C PRO A 40 3.64 20.36 8.51
N ASN A 41 2.80 19.42 8.08
CA ASN A 41 2.24 18.42 8.95
C ASN A 41 3.30 17.37 9.25
N LYS A 42 3.95 17.24 10.27
CA LYS A 42 4.99 16.23 10.56
C LYS A 42 4.46 14.80 10.65
N ILE A 43 3.48 14.44 9.84
CA ILE A 43 2.89 13.10 9.78
C ILE A 43 3.87 12.16 9.08
N ASN A 44 4.15 11.01 9.70
CA ASN A 44 4.90 9.94 9.06
C ASN A 44 3.97 9.10 8.17
N TRP A 45 3.90 9.45 6.89
CA TRP A 45 3.02 8.79 5.92
C TRP A 45 3.42 7.35 5.62
N SER A 46 4.71 6.99 5.73
CA SER A 46 5.16 5.60 5.58
C SER A 46 4.55 4.73 6.67
N MET A 47 4.59 5.17 7.93
CA MET A 47 3.98 4.45 9.05
C MET A 47 2.45 4.39 8.95
N LEU A 48 1.80 5.46 8.47
CA LEU A 48 0.36 5.42 8.22
C LEU A 48 0.02 4.40 7.14
N SER A 49 0.75 4.39 6.03
CA SER A 49 0.50 3.50 4.89
C SER A 49 0.67 2.02 5.26
N GLU A 50 1.57 1.69 6.19
CA GLU A 50 1.73 0.34 6.74
C GLU A 50 0.62 -0.06 7.73
N ASN A 51 -0.05 0.91 8.35
CA ASN A 51 -0.98 0.64 9.45
C ASN A 51 -2.29 0.02 8.97
N THR A 52 -2.51 -1.25 9.33
CA THR A 52 -3.70 -2.02 8.95
C THR A 52 -5.00 -1.60 9.63
N ASN A 53 -4.95 -0.73 10.64
CA ASN A 53 -6.15 -0.21 11.32
C ASN A 53 -6.73 1.03 10.63
N ILE A 54 -6.04 1.58 9.63
CA ILE A 54 -6.51 2.75 8.89
C ILE A 54 -7.35 2.28 7.71
N PRO A 55 -8.60 2.74 7.58
CA PRO A 55 -9.44 2.36 6.47
C PRO A 55 -8.88 2.93 5.14
N PHE A 56 -8.99 2.16 4.06
CA PHE A 56 -8.47 2.55 2.75
C PHE A 56 -9.08 3.88 2.23
N THR A 57 -10.29 4.21 2.66
CA THR A 57 -10.97 5.47 2.32
C THR A 57 -10.22 6.72 2.82
N PHE A 58 -9.42 6.58 3.88
CA PHE A 58 -8.53 7.64 4.32
C PHE A 58 -7.41 7.87 3.29
N PHE A 59 -6.81 6.80 2.78
CA PHE A 59 -5.75 6.89 1.79
C PHE A 59 -6.26 7.40 0.43
N GLU A 60 -7.51 7.09 0.05
CA GLU A 60 -8.14 7.64 -1.16
C GLU A 60 -8.21 9.17 -1.17
N LYS A 61 -8.30 9.80 0.00
CA LYS A 61 -8.31 11.26 0.13
C LYS A 61 -6.92 11.90 0.11
N HIS A 62 -5.87 11.11 0.27
CA HIS A 62 -4.50 11.60 0.48
C HIS A 62 -3.48 10.91 -0.43
N LEU A 63 -3.86 10.60 -1.67
CA LEU A 63 -3.04 9.86 -2.64
C LEU A 63 -1.71 10.52 -2.99
N ASP A 64 -1.62 11.83 -2.81
CA ASP A 64 -0.41 12.64 -2.99
C ASP A 64 0.60 12.50 -1.84
N LYS A 65 0.16 11.96 -0.70
CA LYS A 65 0.94 11.87 0.54
C LYS A 65 1.29 10.44 0.95
N VAL A 66 0.51 9.44 0.48
CA VAL A 66 0.73 8.04 0.84
C VAL A 66 2.09 7.52 0.36
N ASP A 67 2.69 6.66 1.16
CA ASP A 67 3.87 5.90 0.77
C ASP A 67 3.42 4.61 0.08
N TRP A 68 3.52 4.59 -1.25
CA TRP A 68 3.05 3.49 -2.10
C TRP A 68 3.78 2.18 -1.85
N PHE A 69 5.04 2.22 -1.41
CA PHE A 69 5.82 1.05 -1.04
C PHE A 69 5.12 0.31 0.12
N TRP A 70 4.87 1.00 1.23
CA TRP A 70 4.21 0.42 2.40
C TRP A 70 2.74 0.12 2.15
N LEU A 71 2.04 1.00 1.42
CA LEU A 71 0.63 0.81 1.12
C LEU A 71 0.38 -0.44 0.27
N SER A 72 1.27 -0.75 -0.68
CA SER A 72 1.16 -1.95 -1.52
C SER A 72 1.23 -3.24 -0.72
N GLY A 73 2.01 -3.26 0.36
CA GLY A 73 2.10 -4.41 1.28
C GLY A 73 0.97 -4.49 2.31
N ASN A 74 0.14 -3.45 2.44
CA ASN A 74 -0.89 -3.40 3.47
C ASN A 74 -2.09 -4.30 3.14
N PRO A 75 -2.34 -5.39 3.90
CA PRO A 75 -3.40 -6.34 3.58
C PRO A 75 -4.83 -5.81 3.83
N ASN A 76 -4.97 -4.63 4.45
CA ASN A 76 -6.28 -4.01 4.65
C ASN A 76 -6.74 -3.17 3.45
N ILE A 77 -5.89 -3.01 2.44
CA ILE A 77 -6.24 -2.29 1.21
C ILE A 77 -6.87 -3.26 0.21
N PRO A 78 -8.10 -2.99 -0.28
CA PRO A 78 -8.77 -3.90 -1.20
C PRO A 78 -8.09 -3.91 -2.59
N VAL A 79 -8.14 -5.05 -3.26
CA VAL A 79 -7.57 -5.22 -4.62
C VAL A 79 -8.12 -4.20 -5.61
N THR A 80 -9.39 -3.81 -5.48
CA THR A 80 -10.04 -2.80 -6.32
C THR A 80 -9.42 -1.41 -6.20
N PHE A 81 -8.80 -1.10 -5.06
CA PHE A 81 -8.03 0.12 -4.90
C PHE A 81 -6.77 0.07 -5.77
N PHE A 82 -6.01 -1.01 -5.72
CA PHE A 82 -4.79 -1.15 -6.53
C PHE A 82 -5.08 -1.20 -8.03
N GLU A 83 -6.24 -1.76 -8.44
CA GLU A 83 -6.67 -1.75 -9.85
C GLU A 83 -6.84 -0.33 -10.43
N LYS A 84 -7.14 0.65 -9.59
CA LYS A 84 -7.27 2.06 -10.01
C LYS A 84 -5.92 2.77 -10.16
N TYR A 85 -4.87 2.29 -9.49
CA TYR A 85 -3.58 3.00 -9.34
C TYR A 85 -2.38 2.12 -9.68
N LEU A 86 -2.50 1.30 -10.73
CA LEU A 86 -1.47 0.33 -11.16
C LEU A 86 -0.11 0.97 -11.48
N ASP A 87 -0.12 2.22 -11.88
CA ASP A 87 1.07 3.03 -12.18
C ASP A 87 1.85 3.46 -10.92
N LYS A 88 1.21 3.39 -9.75
CA LYS A 88 1.78 3.85 -8.49
C LYS A 88 2.17 2.72 -7.54
N VAL A 89 1.62 1.51 -7.72
CA VAL A 89 1.88 0.39 -6.82
C VAL A 89 3.34 -0.06 -6.86
N ASP A 90 3.88 -0.39 -5.70
CA ASP A 90 5.12 -1.16 -5.61
C ASP A 90 4.81 -2.64 -5.82
N TRP A 91 5.16 -3.17 -6.99
CA TRP A 91 4.85 -4.55 -7.38
C TRP A 91 5.57 -5.60 -6.53
N SER A 92 6.76 -5.26 -5.99
CA SER A 92 7.49 -6.18 -5.10
C SER A 92 6.73 -6.39 -3.80
N TYR A 93 6.35 -5.30 -3.14
CA TYR A 93 5.57 -5.36 -1.90
C TYR A 93 4.16 -5.89 -2.12
N LEU A 94 3.52 -5.53 -3.23
CA LEU A 94 2.22 -6.07 -3.60
C LEU A 94 2.26 -7.59 -3.78
N SER A 95 3.37 -8.14 -4.27
CA SER A 95 3.55 -9.59 -4.42
C SER A 95 3.48 -10.34 -3.09
N GLY A 96 3.93 -9.73 -2.01
CA GLY A 96 3.84 -10.28 -0.65
C GLY A 96 2.50 -10.03 0.05
N ASN A 97 1.63 -9.19 -0.52
CA ASN A 97 0.37 -8.82 0.11
C ASN A 97 -0.64 -9.97 0.08
N THR A 98 -0.95 -10.52 1.26
CA THR A 98 -1.83 -11.68 1.41
C THR A 98 -3.30 -11.42 1.09
N ASN A 99 -3.71 -10.18 0.90
CA ASN A 99 -5.08 -9.85 0.46
C ASN A 99 -5.22 -9.80 -1.06
N ILE A 100 -4.12 -9.88 -1.82
CA ILE A 100 -4.16 -9.82 -3.28
C ILE A 100 -4.26 -11.23 -3.86
N PRO A 101 -5.34 -11.56 -4.57
CA PRO A 101 -5.51 -12.89 -5.12
C PRO A 101 -4.57 -13.13 -6.31
N PHE A 102 -4.17 -14.39 -6.52
CA PHE A 102 -3.31 -14.78 -7.64
C PHE A 102 -3.88 -14.36 -9.01
N THR A 103 -5.20 -14.39 -9.15
CA THR A 103 -5.87 -13.96 -10.38
C THR A 103 -5.56 -12.52 -10.78
N PHE A 104 -5.31 -11.64 -9.81
CA PHE A 104 -4.87 -10.28 -10.08
C PHE A 104 -3.48 -10.28 -10.75
N PHE A 105 -2.51 -10.99 -10.20
CA PHE A 105 -1.18 -11.08 -10.78
C PHE A 105 -1.21 -11.74 -12.16
N ASN A 106 -1.96 -12.83 -12.33
CA ASN A 106 -2.11 -13.51 -13.60
C ASN A 106 -2.70 -12.61 -14.69
N LYS A 107 -3.75 -11.85 -14.35
CA LYS A 107 -4.36 -10.85 -15.25
C LYS A 107 -3.35 -9.82 -15.73
N HIS A 108 -2.61 -9.21 -14.80
CA HIS A 108 -1.69 -8.12 -15.13
C HIS A 108 -0.40 -8.60 -15.77
N LEU A 109 0.10 -9.78 -15.44
CA LEU A 109 1.22 -10.40 -16.13
C LEU A 109 0.86 -10.76 -17.59
N ALA A 110 -0.36 -11.25 -17.83
CA ALA A 110 -0.83 -11.57 -19.18
C ALA A 110 -1.02 -10.30 -20.05
N LEU A 111 -1.34 -9.17 -19.40
CA LEU A 111 -1.53 -7.86 -20.04
C LEU A 111 -0.23 -7.06 -20.14
N GLN A 112 0.93 -7.65 -19.84
CA GLN A 112 2.23 -6.97 -19.96
C GLN A 112 2.46 -6.46 -21.39
N SER A 113 1.74 -5.40 -21.72
CA SER A 113 2.11 -4.51 -22.79
C SER A 113 3.44 -3.83 -22.37
N LYS A 114 4.31 -3.58 -23.33
CA LYS A 114 5.67 -3.02 -23.15
C LYS A 114 5.73 -1.68 -22.37
N GLU A 115 4.60 -1.15 -21.95
CA GLU A 115 4.43 0.18 -21.36
C GLU A 115 4.41 0.20 -19.83
N MET A 116 4.01 -0.89 -19.16
CA MET A 116 4.02 -0.97 -17.69
C MET A 116 5.18 -1.83 -17.20
N ASN A 117 6.08 -1.22 -16.41
CA ASN A 117 7.21 -1.92 -15.80
C ASN A 117 6.73 -2.73 -14.57
N ILE A 118 5.93 -3.78 -14.82
CA ILE A 118 5.43 -4.67 -13.79
C ILE A 118 6.57 -5.58 -13.32
N LYS A 119 7.06 -5.34 -12.11
CA LYS A 119 8.13 -6.13 -11.50
C LYS A 119 7.58 -6.97 -10.35
N VAL A 120 6.90 -8.08 -10.67
CA VAL A 120 6.48 -9.04 -9.66
C VAL A 120 7.70 -9.65 -8.99
N ASP A 121 7.76 -9.58 -7.66
CA ASP A 121 8.76 -10.30 -6.87
C ASP A 121 8.31 -11.73 -6.64
N TRP A 122 8.94 -12.66 -7.36
CA TRP A 122 8.58 -14.08 -7.31
C TRP A 122 8.91 -14.73 -5.97
N SER A 123 9.91 -14.22 -5.25
CA SER A 123 10.23 -14.70 -3.91
C SER A 123 9.12 -14.34 -2.93
N MET A 124 8.71 -13.07 -2.94
CA MET A 124 7.59 -12.58 -2.13
C MET A 124 6.29 -13.29 -2.50
N LEU A 125 6.01 -13.43 -3.81
CA LEU A 125 4.82 -14.09 -4.31
C LEU A 125 4.75 -15.57 -3.91
N SER A 126 5.87 -16.29 -3.89
CA SER A 126 5.93 -17.70 -3.46
C SER A 126 5.63 -17.89 -1.97
N GLY A 127 5.91 -16.88 -1.15
CA GLY A 127 5.56 -16.83 0.27
C GLY A 127 4.13 -16.38 0.56
N ASN A 128 3.42 -15.89 -0.45
CA ASN A 128 2.06 -15.40 -0.29
C ASN A 128 1.08 -16.57 -0.11
N THR A 129 0.44 -16.63 1.07
CA THR A 129 -0.46 -17.74 1.46
C THR A 129 -1.75 -17.83 0.64
N ASN A 130 -2.12 -16.76 -0.08
CA ASN A 130 -3.28 -16.74 -0.97
C ASN A 130 -3.00 -17.32 -2.36
N ILE A 131 -1.75 -17.73 -2.62
CA ILE A 131 -1.43 -18.42 -3.86
C ILE A 131 -1.66 -19.91 -3.68
N PRO A 132 -2.50 -20.54 -4.52
CA PRO A 132 -2.73 -21.96 -4.44
C PRO A 132 -1.42 -22.74 -4.60
N LYS A 133 -1.09 -23.61 -3.64
CA LYS A 133 0.16 -24.41 -3.61
C LYS A 133 0.36 -25.31 -4.86
N HIS A 134 -0.71 -25.58 -5.61
CA HIS A 134 -0.66 -26.36 -6.86
C HIS A 134 -0.29 -25.49 -8.09
N TYR A 135 -0.27 -24.16 -7.97
CA TYR A 135 0.39 -23.31 -8.95
C TYR A 135 1.90 -23.45 -8.75
N ASN A 136 2.36 -24.64 -9.18
CA ASN A 136 3.74 -25.04 -9.12
C ASN A 136 4.62 -23.95 -9.72
N LEU A 137 5.74 -23.64 -9.06
CA LEU A 137 6.80 -22.75 -9.55
C LEU A 137 7.17 -23.02 -11.04
N ILE A 138 6.91 -24.22 -11.54
CA ILE A 138 7.08 -24.63 -12.93
C ILE A 138 6.12 -23.86 -13.85
N LYS A 139 4.85 -23.74 -13.49
CA LYS A 139 3.85 -23.03 -14.32
C LYS A 139 4.04 -21.52 -14.28
N LEU A 140 4.49 -21.00 -13.14
CA LEU A 140 4.94 -19.61 -13.01
C LEU A 140 6.20 -19.35 -13.86
N ARG A 141 7.12 -20.30 -13.91
CA ARG A 141 8.32 -20.25 -14.76
C ARG A 141 7.99 -20.33 -16.25
N GLU A 142 7.01 -21.14 -16.65
CA GLU A 142 6.53 -21.23 -18.04
C GLU A 142 5.88 -19.91 -18.48
N ILE A 143 5.09 -19.28 -17.62
CA ILE A 143 4.54 -17.95 -17.87
C ILE A 143 5.70 -16.95 -18.07
N LEU A 144 6.72 -16.97 -17.20
CA LEU A 144 7.90 -16.12 -17.32
C LEU A 144 8.73 -16.36 -18.58
N TYR A 145 8.85 -17.63 -18.98
CA TYR A 145 9.65 -18.00 -20.15
C TYR A 145 8.98 -17.56 -21.45
N ASN A 146 7.66 -17.67 -21.51
CA ASN A 146 6.86 -17.26 -22.67
C ASN A 146 6.71 -15.74 -22.82
N TYR A 147 6.99 -14.95 -21.76
CA TYR A 147 6.93 -13.48 -21.78
C TYR A 147 8.31 -12.81 -21.88
N LYS A 148 9.39 -13.58 -22.03
CA LYS A 148 10.77 -13.06 -22.22
C LYS A 148 11.21 -12.94 -23.69
N LEU A 149 10.27 -13.06 -24.61
CA LEU A 149 10.53 -12.85 -26.04
C LEU A 149 10.13 -11.45 -26.48
#